data_fce60bb7cb55cd880d41ce65a2e78a8c
#
_entry.id   fce60bb7cb55cd880d41ce65a2e78a8c
#
_cell.length_a   1.000
_cell.length_b   1.000
_cell.length_c   1.000
_cell.angle_alpha   90.00
_cell.angle_beta   90.00
_cell.angle_gamma   90.00
#
_symmetry.space_group_name_H-M   'P 1'
#
loop_
_entity.id
_entity.type
_entity.pdbx_description
1 polymer ?
#
loop_
_entity_poly.entity_id
_entity_poly.type
_entity_poly.pdbx_seq_one_letter_code
_entity_poly.pdbx_strand_id
1 'polypeptide(L)'
;VTNIPGCPPHPDWIVGTTGLGLQALATNTLGLLVKQGLDANGRPKAFYKNVHMNCPHLSAFEAGHMVKTMSDKDGCRFSMGCKGPRSACDPFERKWNNGVNWCVNNATCIGCTSPTFPDGQSPFYVN
;
A
#
# COMPACT_ATOMS: atom_id res chain seq x y z
N VAL A 1 -1.89 -17.92 -8.89
CA VAL A 1 -1.74 -16.58 -9.50
C VAL A 1 -1.17 -15.63 -8.47
N THR A 2 -0.21 -14.81 -8.87
CA THR A 2 0.35 -13.73 -8.04
C THR A 2 -0.12 -12.40 -8.59
N ASN A 3 -0.66 -11.56 -7.71
CA ASN A 3 -1.21 -10.26 -8.05
C ASN A 3 -0.26 -9.14 -7.60
N ILE A 4 -0.02 -8.17 -8.47
CA ILE A 4 0.82 -6.99 -8.18
C ILE A 4 -0.01 -5.74 -8.51
N PRO A 5 -1.04 -5.44 -7.70
CA PRO A 5 -1.89 -4.28 -7.94
C PRO A 5 -1.17 -2.97 -7.61
N GLY A 6 -1.55 -1.90 -8.31
CA GLY A 6 -1.06 -0.54 -8.11
C GLY A 6 -1.63 0.38 -9.17
N CYS A 7 -1.37 1.67 -9.05
CA CYS A 7 -1.91 2.65 -9.98
C CYS A 7 -0.83 3.68 -10.40
N PRO A 8 0.17 3.25 -11.15
CA PRO A 8 0.59 1.89 -11.54
C PRO A 8 1.32 1.14 -10.41
N PRO A 9 1.58 -0.19 -10.54
CA PRO A 9 2.44 -0.89 -9.61
C PRO A 9 3.89 -0.39 -9.70
N HIS A 10 4.59 -0.40 -8.57
CA HIS A 10 6.00 0.02 -8.56
C HIS A 10 6.86 -1.00 -9.31
N PRO A 11 7.83 -0.57 -10.14
CA PRO A 11 8.73 -1.48 -10.87
C PRO A 11 9.43 -2.50 -9.96
N ASP A 12 9.88 -2.08 -8.77
CA ASP A 12 10.53 -2.97 -7.80
C ASP A 12 9.61 -4.09 -7.31
N TRP A 13 8.31 -3.87 -7.24
CA TRP A 13 7.36 -4.94 -6.89
C TRP A 13 7.31 -6.00 -7.97
N ILE A 14 7.36 -5.59 -9.23
CA ILE A 14 7.35 -6.51 -10.38
C ILE A 14 8.65 -7.31 -10.40
N VAL A 15 9.79 -6.63 -10.37
CA VAL A 15 11.11 -7.26 -10.42
C VAL A 15 11.33 -8.15 -9.18
N GLY A 16 11.05 -7.63 -7.98
CA GLY A 16 11.20 -8.38 -6.74
C GLY A 16 10.30 -9.61 -6.66
N THR A 17 9.05 -9.51 -7.11
CA THR A 17 8.12 -10.65 -7.15
C THR A 17 8.59 -11.70 -8.15
N THR A 18 9.06 -11.29 -9.32
CA THR A 18 9.61 -12.19 -10.33
C THR A 18 10.86 -12.91 -9.79
N GLY A 19 11.76 -12.17 -9.14
CA GLY A 19 12.96 -12.75 -8.51
C GLY A 19 12.62 -13.78 -7.43
N LEU A 20 11.66 -13.47 -6.55
CA LEU A 20 11.18 -14.42 -5.53
C LEU A 20 10.58 -15.68 -6.17
N GLY A 21 9.82 -15.54 -7.25
CA GLY A 21 9.26 -16.67 -7.99
C GLY A 21 10.32 -17.54 -8.62
N LEU A 22 11.31 -16.96 -9.28
CA LEU A 22 12.42 -17.69 -9.90
C LEU A 22 13.27 -18.42 -8.84
N GLN A 23 13.58 -17.76 -7.74
CA GLN A 23 14.30 -18.37 -6.63
C GLN A 23 13.53 -19.56 -6.05
N ALA A 24 12.21 -19.40 -5.85
CA ALA A 24 11.37 -20.47 -5.33
C ALA A 24 11.25 -21.66 -6.30
N LEU A 25 11.28 -21.43 -7.59
CA LEU A 25 11.36 -22.49 -8.61
C LEU A 25 12.69 -23.21 -8.55
N ALA A 26 13.80 -22.47 -8.51
CA ALA A 26 15.15 -23.03 -8.46
C ALA A 26 15.38 -23.89 -7.20
N THR A 27 14.78 -23.52 -6.08
CA THR A 27 14.91 -24.23 -4.79
C THR A 27 13.76 -25.23 -4.52
N ASN A 28 12.85 -25.42 -5.47
CA ASN A 28 11.65 -26.26 -5.31
C ASN A 28 10.78 -25.89 -4.09
N THR A 29 10.72 -24.59 -3.76
CA THR A 29 9.97 -24.06 -2.61
C THR A 29 8.74 -23.22 -3.02
N LEU A 30 8.28 -23.38 -4.25
CA LEU A 30 7.16 -22.60 -4.79
C LEU A 30 5.88 -22.74 -3.95
N GLY A 31 5.59 -23.94 -3.45
CA GLY A 31 4.46 -24.21 -2.56
C GLY A 31 4.55 -23.44 -1.24
N LEU A 32 5.77 -23.30 -0.70
CA LEU A 32 6.04 -22.54 0.52
C LEU A 32 5.87 -21.03 0.26
N LEU A 33 6.39 -20.52 -0.86
CA LEU A 33 6.20 -19.12 -1.26
C LEU A 33 4.71 -18.78 -1.38
N VAL A 34 3.92 -19.63 -2.02
CA VAL A 34 2.47 -19.40 -2.18
C VAL A 34 1.76 -19.40 -0.82
N LYS A 35 2.11 -20.30 0.09
CA LYS A 35 1.44 -20.41 1.41
C LYS A 35 1.84 -19.30 2.38
N GLN A 36 3.09 -18.90 2.40
CA GLN A 36 3.64 -18.01 3.42
C GLN A 36 4.01 -16.62 2.87
N GLY A 37 4.46 -16.54 1.64
CA GLY A 37 4.93 -15.31 1.01
C GLY A 37 3.83 -14.43 0.40
N LEU A 38 2.64 -15.00 0.13
CA LEU A 38 1.51 -14.28 -0.42
C LEU A 38 0.42 -14.06 0.65
N ASP A 39 -0.32 -12.98 0.51
CA ASP A 39 -1.53 -12.72 1.30
C ASP A 39 -2.75 -13.43 0.70
N ALA A 40 -3.93 -13.27 1.33
CA ALA A 40 -5.18 -13.88 0.88
C ALA A 40 -5.62 -13.45 -0.54
N ASN A 41 -5.10 -12.34 -1.04
CA ASN A 41 -5.38 -11.82 -2.37
C ASN A 41 -4.27 -12.14 -3.38
N GLY A 42 -3.33 -13.02 -3.02
CA GLY A 42 -2.21 -13.40 -3.87
C GLY A 42 -1.14 -12.33 -4.05
N ARG A 43 -1.08 -11.33 -3.16
CA ARG A 43 -0.10 -10.24 -3.21
C ARG A 43 1.11 -10.58 -2.35
N PRO A 44 2.35 -10.30 -2.79
CA PRO A 44 3.56 -10.54 -1.98
C PRO A 44 3.55 -9.73 -0.68
N LYS A 45 3.50 -10.38 0.46
CA LYS A 45 3.47 -9.75 1.79
C LYS A 45 4.64 -8.80 2.03
N ALA A 46 5.77 -9.04 1.39
CA ALA A 46 6.96 -8.19 1.51
C ALA A 46 6.69 -6.74 1.06
N PHE A 47 5.78 -6.53 0.10
CA PHE A 47 5.48 -5.23 -0.47
C PHE A 47 4.11 -4.69 -0.05
N TYR A 48 3.16 -5.57 0.23
CA TYR A 48 1.77 -5.20 0.53
C TYR A 48 1.50 -5.27 2.04
N LYS A 49 2.06 -4.30 2.76
CA LYS A 49 1.83 -4.08 4.19
C LYS A 49 0.65 -3.14 4.40
N ASN A 50 -0.04 -3.24 5.53
CA ASN A 50 -1.14 -2.31 5.82
C ASN A 50 -0.64 -0.86 5.84
N VAL A 51 -1.21 0.00 5.02
CA VAL A 51 -0.78 1.39 4.84
C VAL A 51 -0.96 2.19 6.12
N HIS A 52 -2.10 2.04 6.80
CA HIS A 52 -2.41 2.81 8.00
C HIS A 52 -1.46 2.48 9.16
N MET A 53 -1.21 1.19 9.39
CA MET A 53 -0.34 0.73 10.48
C MET A 53 1.13 1.11 10.29
N ASN A 54 1.56 1.38 9.06
CA ASN A 54 2.92 1.80 8.73
C ASN A 54 3.00 3.29 8.36
N CYS A 55 1.92 4.04 8.56
CA CYS A 55 1.85 5.45 8.20
C CYS A 55 2.61 6.31 9.22
N PRO A 56 3.45 7.27 8.79
CA PRO A 56 4.11 8.20 9.70
C PRO A 56 3.12 9.11 10.47
N HIS A 57 1.87 9.21 10.00
CA HIS A 57 0.80 9.96 10.67
C HIS A 57 -0.08 9.10 11.58
N LEU A 58 0.32 7.86 11.91
CA LEU A 58 -0.47 6.99 12.79
C LEU A 58 -0.66 7.61 14.18
N SER A 59 0.41 8.16 14.75
CA SER A 59 0.34 8.83 16.06
C SER A 59 -0.59 10.04 16.06
N ALA A 60 -0.64 10.78 14.94
CA ALA A 60 -1.59 11.88 14.78
C ALA A 60 -3.04 11.37 14.72
N PHE A 61 -3.27 10.23 14.06
CA PHE A 61 -4.59 9.58 14.06
C PHE A 61 -5.03 9.19 15.47
N GLU A 62 -4.15 8.51 16.22
CA GLU A 62 -4.41 8.08 17.60
C GLU A 62 -4.66 9.26 18.55
N ALA A 63 -3.97 10.38 18.32
CA ALA A 63 -4.17 11.62 19.07
C ALA A 63 -5.41 12.44 18.60
N GLY A 64 -6.13 11.98 17.58
CA GLY A 64 -7.26 12.73 17.00
C GLY A 64 -6.86 13.98 16.20
N HIS A 65 -5.57 14.13 15.89
CA HIS A 65 -5.06 15.28 15.13
C HIS A 65 -5.27 15.05 13.63
N MET A 66 -6.41 15.52 13.13
CA MET A 66 -6.78 15.42 11.72
C MET A 66 -6.47 16.70 10.97
N VAL A 67 -6.01 16.57 9.72
CA VAL A 67 -5.85 17.72 8.82
C VAL A 67 -7.21 18.32 8.45
N LYS A 68 -7.22 19.61 8.16
CA LYS A 68 -8.41 20.34 7.71
C LYS A 68 -8.43 20.56 6.21
N THR A 69 -7.24 20.60 5.59
CA THR A 69 -7.07 20.81 4.16
C THR A 69 -6.04 19.85 3.59
N MET A 70 -6.04 19.62 2.26
CA MET A 70 -5.04 18.78 1.60
C MET A 70 -3.63 19.37 1.63
N SER A 71 -3.50 20.69 1.80
CA SER A 71 -2.23 21.37 1.91
C SER A 71 -1.57 21.25 3.28
N ASP A 72 -2.32 20.83 4.30
CA ASP A 72 -1.77 20.61 5.63
C ASP A 72 -0.79 19.42 5.57
N LYS A 73 0.42 19.63 6.10
CA LYS A 73 1.47 18.62 6.10
C LYS A 73 1.45 17.77 7.36
N ASP A 74 1.08 18.36 8.48
CA ASP A 74 1.04 17.72 9.78
C ASP A 74 -0.38 17.23 10.10
N GLY A 75 -0.50 15.99 10.56
CA GLY A 75 -1.78 15.40 10.93
C GLY A 75 -2.24 14.28 10.00
N CYS A 76 -3.27 13.57 10.43
CA CYS A 76 -3.83 12.45 9.71
C CYS A 76 -4.89 12.93 8.69
N ARG A 77 -4.86 12.36 7.49
CA ARG A 77 -5.82 12.64 6.41
C ARG A 77 -7.04 11.71 6.40
N PHE A 78 -7.29 11.00 7.50
CA PHE A 78 -8.44 10.09 7.56
C PHE A 78 -9.76 10.84 7.34
N SER A 79 -9.94 12.00 7.98
CA SER A 79 -11.11 12.86 7.79
C SER A 79 -11.31 13.34 6.34
N MET A 80 -10.26 13.32 5.54
CA MET A 80 -10.28 13.69 4.11
C MET A 80 -10.49 12.48 3.18
N GLY A 81 -10.97 11.36 3.70
CA GLY A 81 -11.28 10.18 2.91
C GLY A 81 -10.10 9.25 2.63
N CYS A 82 -9.07 9.26 3.47
CA CYS A 82 -7.93 8.36 3.31
C CYS A 82 -8.35 6.89 3.47
N LYS A 83 -8.11 6.08 2.44
CA LYS A 83 -8.42 4.63 2.42
C LYS A 83 -7.26 3.77 2.95
N GLY A 84 -6.27 4.38 3.62
CA GLY A 84 -5.11 3.68 4.19
C GLY A 84 -5.46 2.46 5.05
N PRO A 85 -6.46 2.52 5.95
CA PRO A 85 -6.86 1.37 6.77
C PRO A 85 -7.29 0.13 5.98
N ARG A 86 -7.80 0.31 4.77
CA ARG A 86 -8.28 -0.76 3.88
C ARG A 86 -7.28 -1.14 2.80
N SER A 87 -6.09 -0.53 2.80
CA SER A 87 -5.10 -0.67 1.72
C SER A 87 -3.84 -1.32 2.23
N ALA A 88 -3.19 -2.06 1.34
CA ALA A 88 -1.90 -2.67 1.60
C ALA A 88 -0.90 -2.23 0.54
N CYS A 89 0.17 -1.57 0.97
CA CYS A 89 1.20 -0.99 0.11
C CYS A 89 2.41 -0.60 0.96
N ASP A 90 3.53 -0.26 0.35
CA ASP A 90 4.74 0.21 1.05
C ASP A 90 5.20 1.63 0.63
N PRO A 91 4.28 2.63 0.52
CA PRO A 91 4.61 3.94 -0.04
C PRO A 91 5.62 4.71 0.81
N PHE A 92 5.71 4.42 2.11
CA PHE A 92 6.60 5.11 3.05
C PHE A 92 8.02 4.59 2.98
N GLU A 93 8.19 3.29 2.74
CA GLU A 93 9.49 2.63 2.63
C GLU A 93 10.07 2.82 1.24
N ARG A 94 9.28 2.51 0.21
CA ARG A 94 9.75 2.44 -1.17
C ARG A 94 9.88 3.81 -1.80
N LYS A 95 8.87 4.67 -1.64
CA LYS A 95 8.80 5.98 -2.27
C LYS A 95 8.90 5.93 -3.80
N TRP A 96 8.51 6.99 -4.47
CA TRP A 96 8.53 7.08 -5.92
C TRP A 96 9.53 8.15 -6.36
N ASN A 97 10.01 8.09 -7.60
CA ASN A 97 10.84 9.13 -8.20
C ASN A 97 11.93 9.65 -7.25
N ASN A 98 12.82 8.76 -6.80
CA ASN A 98 13.94 9.08 -5.91
C ASN A 98 13.53 9.69 -4.55
N GLY A 99 12.48 9.20 -3.96
CA GLY A 99 12.16 9.52 -2.57
C GLY A 99 10.92 10.35 -2.34
N VAL A 100 10.09 10.52 -3.35
CA VAL A 100 8.79 11.17 -3.18
C VAL A 100 7.78 10.18 -2.60
N ASN A 101 7.33 10.43 -1.39
CA ASN A 101 6.16 9.75 -0.85
C ASN A 101 4.90 10.51 -1.30
N TRP A 102 4.39 10.15 -2.46
CA TRP A 102 3.39 10.95 -3.11
C TRP A 102 1.94 10.67 -2.66
N CYS A 103 1.66 9.51 -2.04
CA CYS A 103 0.31 9.23 -1.57
C CYS A 103 -0.04 10.07 -0.35
N VAL A 104 0.55 9.73 0.81
CA VAL A 104 0.10 10.28 2.10
C VAL A 104 0.74 11.61 2.48
N ASN A 105 1.85 12.00 1.87
CA ASN A 105 2.44 13.33 2.09
C ASN A 105 1.80 14.41 1.21
N ASN A 106 1.35 14.03 0.02
CA ASN A 106 0.83 14.97 -0.97
C ASN A 106 -0.68 14.85 -1.20
N ALA A 107 -1.27 13.70 -0.84
CA ALA A 107 -2.70 13.43 -1.00
C ALA A 107 -3.17 12.39 0.01
N THR A 108 -4.42 12.01 -0.05
CA THR A 108 -4.95 10.85 0.69
C THR A 108 -4.67 9.55 -0.08
N CYS A 109 -4.54 8.44 0.62
CA CYS A 109 -4.54 7.13 -0.01
C CYS A 109 -5.93 6.86 -0.63
N ILE A 110 -5.99 6.51 -1.91
CA ILE A 110 -7.24 6.17 -2.61
C ILE A 110 -7.55 4.68 -2.61
N GLY A 111 -6.68 3.85 -2.05
CA GLY A 111 -6.90 2.42 -1.95
C GLY A 111 -6.62 1.63 -3.22
N CYS A 112 -5.74 2.10 -4.10
CA CYS A 112 -5.48 1.52 -5.42
C CYS A 112 -4.99 0.06 -5.41
N THR A 113 -4.51 -0.45 -4.29
CA THR A 113 -4.09 -1.84 -4.13
C THR A 113 -5.17 -2.74 -3.51
N SER A 114 -6.32 -2.18 -3.15
CA SER A 114 -7.42 -2.95 -2.57
C SER A 114 -8.09 -3.84 -3.62
N PRO A 115 -8.52 -5.06 -3.25
CA PRO A 115 -9.17 -5.97 -4.20
C PRO A 115 -10.45 -5.43 -4.83
N THR A 116 -11.09 -4.47 -4.15
CA THR A 116 -12.35 -3.84 -4.59
C THR A 116 -12.14 -2.48 -5.27
N PHE A 117 -10.89 -2.11 -5.57
CA PHE A 117 -10.62 -0.87 -6.30
C PHE A 117 -11.05 -0.98 -7.78
N PRO A 118 -11.62 0.06 -8.40
CA PRO A 118 -11.90 1.38 -7.80
C PRO A 118 -13.24 1.50 -7.06
N ASP A 119 -14.25 0.72 -7.43
CA ASP A 119 -15.64 0.92 -7.02
C ASP A 119 -15.86 0.76 -5.52
N GLY A 120 -15.26 -0.25 -4.90
CA GLY A 120 -15.35 -0.46 -3.45
C GLY A 120 -14.60 0.56 -2.59
N GLN A 121 -13.84 1.46 -3.21
CA GLN A 121 -13.13 2.55 -2.55
C GLN A 121 -13.73 3.93 -2.89
N SER A 122 -14.66 3.97 -3.81
CA SER A 122 -15.40 5.18 -4.19
C SER A 122 -16.47 5.52 -3.12
N PRO A 123 -16.77 6.80 -2.92
CA PRO A 123 -16.11 7.98 -3.47
C PRO A 123 -14.74 8.24 -2.84
N PHE A 124 -13.80 8.74 -3.65
CA PHE A 124 -12.48 9.16 -3.15
C PHE A 124 -12.59 10.50 -2.43
N TYR A 125 -11.66 10.76 -1.51
CA TYR A 125 -11.61 12.02 -0.73
C TYR A 125 -12.82 12.28 0.17
N VAL A 126 -13.58 11.25 0.49
CA VAL A 126 -14.73 11.26 1.40
C VAL A 126 -14.68 10.00 2.27
N ASN A 127 -15.13 10.11 3.51
CA ASN A 127 -15.33 8.98 4.43
C ASN A 127 -16.81 8.65 4.54
#